data_7b6e9a91d3c5d0798e629571a9656f3c
#
_entry.id   7b6e9a91d3c5d0798e629571a9656f3c
#
_cell.length_a   1.000
_cell.length_b   1.000
_cell.length_c   1.000
_cell.angle_alpha   90.00
_cell.angle_beta   90.00
_cell.angle_gamma   90.00
#
_symmetry.space_group_name_H-M   'P 1'
#
loop_
_entity.id
_entity.type
_entity.pdbx_description
1 polymer ?
#
loop_
_entity_poly.entity_id
_entity_poly.type
_entity_poly.pdbx_seq_one_letter_code
_entity_poly.pdbx_strand_id
1 'polypeptide(L)'
;GQNTYKHLTTASTIKDVIEHEAFAGFGQFILPAERRYDDNMPLANVASLLPYHNYVTGERAVETINRMIDYVQDGNRLFYDIYSDEDKRADARKNNTGLFFFRGEPGKPFAIVCPGGGFSYVGAIHEGFPLAIALSEMGYNAFSIQYRTGGAQVACEDLAQAIDFIMRHAEELQVSTEDYSL
;
A
#
# COMPACT_ATOMS: atom_id res chain seq x y z
N GLY A 1 7.72 -21.93 -17.12
CA GLY A 1 6.88 -22.17 -15.95
C GLY A 1 6.77 -20.91 -15.11
N GLN A 2 5.58 -20.63 -14.59
CA GLN A 2 5.41 -19.49 -13.68
C GLN A 2 6.14 -19.79 -12.36
N ASN A 3 7.00 -18.86 -11.95
CA ASN A 3 7.62 -18.95 -10.63
C ASN A 3 6.56 -18.73 -9.57
N THR A 4 6.50 -19.63 -8.60
CA THR A 4 5.62 -19.45 -7.45
C THR A 4 6.33 -18.58 -6.42
N TYR A 5 5.71 -17.46 -6.04
CA TYR A 5 6.27 -16.60 -5.02
C TYR A 5 6.16 -17.25 -3.64
N LYS A 6 7.23 -17.13 -2.89
CA LYS A 6 7.29 -17.72 -1.56
C LYS A 6 6.50 -16.90 -0.55
N HIS A 7 5.69 -17.59 0.27
CA HIS A 7 5.07 -16.98 1.44
C HIS A 7 6.11 -16.69 2.52
N LEU A 8 5.84 -15.69 3.33
CA LEU A 8 6.67 -15.35 4.48
C LEU A 8 6.06 -15.92 5.76
N THR A 9 6.87 -15.94 6.82
CA THR A 9 6.45 -16.41 8.15
C THR A 9 6.80 -15.34 9.19
N THR A 10 6.38 -15.56 10.44
CA THR A 10 6.75 -14.64 11.53
C THR A 10 8.25 -14.61 11.79
N ALA A 11 8.99 -15.64 11.36
CA ALA A 11 10.45 -15.68 11.46
C ALA A 11 11.14 -14.98 10.30
N SER A 12 10.42 -14.67 9.21
CA SER A 12 10.94 -13.87 8.11
C SER A 12 11.24 -12.45 8.61
N THR A 13 12.15 -11.77 7.93
CA THR A 13 12.62 -10.45 8.37
C THR A 13 11.99 -9.32 7.56
N ILE A 14 12.15 -8.10 8.04
CA ILE A 14 11.77 -6.89 7.31
C ILE A 14 12.44 -6.85 5.93
N LYS A 15 13.72 -7.22 5.85
CA LYS A 15 14.43 -7.30 4.58
C LYS A 15 13.76 -8.25 3.60
N ASP A 16 13.26 -9.39 4.09
CA ASP A 16 12.55 -10.36 3.26
C ASP A 16 11.29 -9.77 2.61
N VAL A 17 10.64 -8.85 3.28
CA VAL A 17 9.48 -8.13 2.74
C VAL A 17 9.93 -7.12 1.68
N ILE A 18 10.88 -6.26 2.03
CA ILE A 18 11.34 -5.17 1.16
C ILE A 18 11.90 -5.71 -0.15
N GLU A 19 12.63 -6.81 -0.10
CA GLU A 19 13.28 -7.43 -1.26
C GLU A 19 12.47 -8.53 -1.93
N HIS A 20 11.23 -8.77 -1.49
CA HIS A 20 10.41 -9.84 -2.05
C HIS A 20 10.10 -9.57 -3.53
N GLU A 21 10.21 -10.61 -4.36
CA GLU A 21 9.99 -10.51 -5.81
C GLU A 21 8.61 -9.96 -6.18
N ALA A 22 7.58 -10.34 -5.42
CA ALA A 22 6.22 -9.86 -5.64
C ALA A 22 6.08 -8.35 -5.46
N PHE A 23 7.00 -7.74 -4.71
CA PHE A 23 6.98 -6.31 -4.38
C PHE A 23 8.09 -5.52 -5.07
N ALA A 24 8.61 -6.03 -6.18
CA ALA A 24 9.68 -5.37 -6.92
C ALA A 24 9.29 -3.95 -7.30
N GLY A 25 10.10 -2.98 -6.88
CA GLY A 25 9.88 -1.56 -7.15
C GLY A 25 9.12 -0.81 -6.06
N PHE A 26 8.43 -1.51 -5.14
CA PHE A 26 7.64 -0.84 -4.11
C PHE A 26 7.69 -1.52 -2.72
N GLY A 27 8.59 -2.48 -2.52
CA GLY A 27 8.69 -3.19 -1.24
C GLY A 27 8.95 -2.29 -0.05
N GLN A 28 9.64 -1.18 -0.26
CA GLN A 28 9.95 -0.21 0.79
C GLN A 28 8.70 0.48 1.35
N PHE A 29 7.55 0.41 0.66
CA PHE A 29 6.31 1.04 1.10
C PHE A 29 5.38 0.11 1.88
N ILE A 30 5.72 -1.17 1.98
CA ILE A 30 4.88 -2.14 2.71
C ILE A 30 4.91 -1.85 4.22
N LEU A 31 6.07 -1.49 4.74
CA LEU A 31 6.28 -1.16 6.16
C LEU A 31 6.29 0.35 6.35
N PRO A 32 6.10 0.84 7.59
CA PRO A 32 6.03 2.29 7.81
C PRO A 32 7.26 3.00 7.30
N ALA A 33 7.08 3.85 6.27
CA ALA A 33 8.13 4.70 5.75
C ALA A 33 8.53 5.73 6.81
N GLU A 34 9.74 6.24 6.73
CA GLU A 34 10.29 7.24 7.65
C GLU A 34 10.55 6.73 9.06
N ARG A 35 10.30 5.45 9.34
CA ARG A 35 10.62 4.84 10.63
C ARG A 35 11.92 4.08 10.51
N ARG A 36 12.78 4.23 11.53
CA ARG A 36 14.01 3.44 11.59
C ARG A 36 13.70 2.06 12.15
N TYR A 37 14.14 1.05 11.44
CA TYR A 37 14.01 -0.33 11.87
C TYR A 37 15.23 -1.12 11.44
N ASP A 38 15.45 -2.23 12.11
CA ASP A 38 16.51 -3.17 11.77
C ASP A 38 16.00 -4.09 10.66
N ASP A 39 16.67 -4.14 9.51
CA ASP A 39 16.34 -5.01 8.40
C ASP A 39 16.25 -6.49 8.82
N ASN A 40 16.95 -6.87 9.87
CA ASN A 40 16.95 -8.24 10.39
C ASN A 40 15.87 -8.49 11.44
N MET A 41 15.03 -7.50 11.74
CA MET A 41 13.92 -7.67 12.68
C MET A 41 12.94 -8.72 12.17
N PRO A 42 12.59 -9.73 12.99
CA PRO A 42 11.56 -10.69 12.58
C PRO A 42 10.18 -10.03 12.48
N LEU A 43 9.38 -10.50 11.55
CA LEU A 43 8.01 -9.99 11.37
C LEU A 43 7.14 -10.24 12.61
N ALA A 44 7.50 -11.22 13.45
CA ALA A 44 6.84 -11.42 14.75
C ALA A 44 6.82 -10.15 15.59
N ASN A 45 7.81 -9.27 15.43
CA ASN A 45 7.99 -8.07 16.25
C ASN A 45 7.53 -6.78 15.56
N VAL A 46 6.90 -6.88 14.39
CA VAL A 46 6.55 -5.70 13.58
C VAL A 46 5.57 -4.75 14.29
N ALA A 47 4.77 -5.26 15.24
CA ALA A 47 3.87 -4.43 16.03
C ALA A 47 4.60 -3.34 16.82
N SER A 48 5.87 -3.57 17.17
CA SER A 48 6.67 -2.61 17.93
C SER A 48 7.08 -1.39 17.13
N LEU A 49 6.94 -1.42 15.80
CA LEU A 49 7.27 -0.28 14.93
C LEU A 49 6.32 0.89 15.14
N LEU A 50 5.06 0.61 15.52
CA LEU A 50 4.04 1.62 15.76
C LEU A 50 3.33 1.29 17.08
N PRO A 51 3.81 1.84 18.21
CA PRO A 51 3.32 1.44 19.54
C PRO A 51 1.84 1.76 19.80
N TYR A 52 1.23 2.60 19.00
CA TYR A 52 -0.19 2.95 19.15
C TYR A 52 -1.13 1.99 18.40
N HIS A 53 -0.61 1.02 17.69
CA HIS A 53 -1.39 0.06 16.90
C HIS A 53 -1.32 -1.34 17.52
N ASN A 54 -1.77 -1.46 18.78
CA ASN A 54 -1.65 -2.68 19.57
C ASN A 54 -2.46 -3.86 19.03
N TYR A 55 -3.43 -3.61 18.19
CA TYR A 55 -4.27 -4.66 17.58
C TYR A 55 -3.62 -5.34 16.37
N VAL A 56 -2.50 -4.82 15.89
CA VAL A 56 -1.77 -5.45 14.78
C VAL A 56 -0.68 -6.34 15.34
N THR A 57 -0.84 -7.65 15.18
CA THR A 57 0.16 -8.63 15.60
C THR A 57 1.09 -8.97 14.45
N GLY A 58 2.24 -9.58 14.74
CA GLY A 58 3.14 -10.08 13.72
C GLY A 58 2.47 -11.12 12.81
N GLU A 59 1.63 -11.98 13.38
CA GLU A 59 0.88 -12.99 12.62
C GLU A 59 -0.10 -12.35 11.63
N ARG A 60 -0.82 -11.31 12.05
CA ARG A 60 -1.76 -10.60 11.16
C ARG A 60 -1.03 -9.85 10.05
N ALA A 61 0.12 -9.26 10.37
CA ALA A 61 0.94 -8.60 9.36
C ALA A 61 1.42 -9.60 8.31
N VAL A 62 1.88 -10.77 8.73
CA VAL A 62 2.30 -11.84 7.82
C VAL A 62 1.14 -12.33 6.96
N GLU A 63 -0.03 -12.52 7.55
CA GLU A 63 -1.23 -12.93 6.83
C GLU A 63 -1.58 -11.90 5.73
N THR A 64 -1.57 -10.62 6.06
CA THR A 64 -1.81 -9.54 5.11
C THR A 64 -0.79 -9.55 3.98
N ILE A 65 0.49 -9.65 4.32
CA ILE A 65 1.57 -9.68 3.33
C ILE A 65 1.42 -10.88 2.40
N ASN A 66 1.12 -12.06 2.94
CA ASN A 66 0.95 -13.25 2.13
C ASN A 66 -0.26 -13.16 1.19
N ARG A 67 -1.34 -12.51 1.61
CA ARG A 67 -2.48 -12.23 0.74
C ARG A 67 -2.11 -11.31 -0.41
N MET A 68 -1.26 -10.32 -0.14
CA MET A 68 -0.74 -9.42 -1.18
C MET A 68 0.16 -10.17 -2.16
N ILE A 69 0.99 -11.08 -1.66
CA ILE A 69 1.83 -11.94 -2.50
C ILE A 69 0.95 -12.79 -3.42
N ASP A 70 -0.09 -13.43 -2.88
CA ASP A 70 -1.03 -14.23 -3.66
C ASP A 70 -1.75 -13.40 -4.72
N TYR A 71 -2.13 -12.18 -4.38
CA TYR A 71 -2.78 -11.25 -5.31
C TYR A 71 -1.89 -10.97 -6.52
N VAL A 72 -0.60 -10.74 -6.30
CA VAL A 72 0.38 -10.54 -7.38
C VAL A 72 0.61 -11.84 -8.15
N GLN A 73 0.70 -12.98 -7.44
CA GLN A 73 0.87 -14.30 -8.05
C GLN A 73 -0.28 -14.62 -9.02
N ASP A 74 -1.49 -14.18 -8.70
CA ASP A 74 -2.68 -14.38 -9.53
C ASP A 74 -2.72 -13.47 -10.77
N GLY A 75 -1.70 -12.65 -10.97
CA GLY A 75 -1.56 -11.80 -12.14
C GLY A 75 -2.09 -10.37 -11.96
N ASN A 76 -2.44 -9.98 -10.75
CA ASN A 76 -2.94 -8.63 -10.49
C ASN A 76 -1.80 -7.64 -10.25
N ARG A 77 -1.94 -6.45 -10.78
CA ARG A 77 -1.01 -5.35 -10.49
C ARG A 77 -1.41 -4.70 -9.17
N LEU A 78 -0.49 -4.68 -8.22
CA LEU A 78 -0.73 -4.21 -6.85
C LEU A 78 -0.42 -2.72 -6.66
N PHE A 79 0.53 -2.16 -7.41
CA PHE A 79 1.04 -0.82 -7.16
C PHE A 79 1.08 0.04 -8.43
N TYR A 80 0.74 1.31 -8.28
CA TYR A 80 0.75 2.30 -9.36
C TYR A 80 1.43 3.58 -8.91
N ASP A 81 2.32 4.11 -9.76
CA ASP A 81 2.87 5.46 -9.57
C ASP A 81 1.80 6.51 -9.92
N ILE A 82 1.72 7.56 -9.12
CA ILE A 82 0.76 8.65 -9.34
C ILE A 82 1.41 9.91 -9.91
N TYR A 83 2.72 10.01 -9.87
CA TYR A 83 3.47 11.12 -10.45
C TYR A 83 4.35 10.62 -11.59
N SER A 84 4.56 11.50 -12.58
CA SER A 84 5.46 11.21 -13.70
C SER A 84 6.94 11.26 -13.26
N ASP A 85 7.81 10.71 -14.08
CA ASP A 85 9.26 10.80 -13.84
C ASP A 85 9.74 12.24 -13.82
N GLU A 86 9.15 13.11 -14.65
CA GLU A 86 9.46 14.54 -14.67
C GLU A 86 9.10 15.19 -13.33
N ASP A 87 7.92 14.90 -12.79
CA ASP A 87 7.48 15.41 -11.51
C ASP A 87 8.43 14.96 -10.38
N LYS A 88 8.85 13.70 -10.42
CA LYS A 88 9.78 13.14 -9.43
C LYS A 88 11.16 13.78 -9.51
N ARG A 89 11.62 14.14 -10.71
CA ARG A 89 12.88 14.87 -10.88
C ARG A 89 12.79 16.29 -10.32
N ALA A 90 11.63 16.93 -10.46
CA ALA A 90 11.41 18.27 -9.92
C ALA A 90 11.31 18.28 -8.39
N ASP A 91 10.77 17.21 -7.81
CA ASP A 91 10.68 17.02 -6.35
C ASP A 91 10.91 15.55 -6.04
N ALA A 92 12.12 15.24 -5.56
CA ALA A 92 12.53 13.85 -5.27
C ALA A 92 11.67 13.18 -4.21
N ARG A 93 11.00 13.94 -3.33
CA ARG A 93 10.09 13.39 -2.31
C ARG A 93 8.88 12.71 -2.93
N LYS A 94 8.52 13.06 -4.17
CA LYS A 94 7.45 12.40 -4.91
C LYS A 94 7.75 10.94 -5.25
N ASN A 95 9.02 10.52 -5.11
CA ASN A 95 9.37 9.09 -5.20
C ASN A 95 8.79 8.27 -4.05
N ASN A 96 8.34 8.92 -2.98
CA ASN A 96 7.76 8.26 -1.81
C ASN A 96 6.23 8.25 -1.85
N THR A 97 5.66 8.18 -3.04
CA THR A 97 4.22 8.19 -3.26
C THR A 97 3.78 7.01 -4.12
N GLY A 98 2.50 6.71 -4.09
CA GLY A 98 1.90 5.72 -4.96
C GLY A 98 0.55 5.23 -4.46
N LEU A 99 -0.03 4.33 -5.20
CA LEU A 99 -1.31 3.71 -4.87
C LEU A 99 -1.17 2.20 -4.87
N PHE A 100 -1.55 1.58 -3.77
CA PHE A 100 -1.80 0.14 -3.70
C PHE A 100 -3.25 -0.09 -4.11
N PHE A 101 -3.48 -1.03 -5.01
CA PHE A 101 -4.82 -1.31 -5.55
C PHE A 101 -5.23 -2.74 -5.23
N PHE A 102 -6.36 -2.87 -4.54
CA PHE A 102 -6.99 -4.15 -4.20
C PHE A 102 -8.32 -4.21 -4.95
N ARG A 103 -8.32 -4.95 -6.05
CA ARG A 103 -9.47 -5.03 -6.94
C ARG A 103 -10.67 -5.68 -6.25
N GLY A 104 -11.84 -5.05 -6.43
CA GLY A 104 -13.12 -5.62 -6.07
C GLY A 104 -13.82 -6.13 -7.33
N GLU A 105 -15.11 -5.81 -7.48
CA GLU A 105 -15.86 -6.16 -8.68
C GLU A 105 -15.65 -5.12 -9.77
N PRO A 106 -15.42 -5.55 -11.03
CA PRO A 106 -15.28 -4.61 -12.14
C PRO A 106 -16.49 -3.69 -12.27
N GLY A 107 -16.23 -2.40 -12.50
CA GLY A 107 -17.29 -1.40 -12.68
C GLY A 107 -17.92 -0.88 -11.40
N LYS A 108 -17.53 -1.39 -10.23
CA LYS A 108 -18.01 -0.87 -8.95
C LYS A 108 -17.24 0.40 -8.55
N PRO A 109 -17.82 1.21 -7.67
CA PRO A 109 -17.13 2.41 -7.16
C PRO A 109 -15.80 2.10 -6.49
N PHE A 110 -14.96 3.11 -6.40
CA PHE A 110 -13.69 2.98 -5.69
C PHE A 110 -13.73 3.69 -4.34
N ALA A 111 -12.87 3.23 -3.44
CA ALA A 111 -12.64 3.86 -2.16
C ALA A 111 -11.14 4.04 -1.98
N ILE A 112 -10.72 5.14 -1.36
CA ILE A 112 -9.32 5.39 -1.04
C ILE A 112 -9.15 5.37 0.46
N VAL A 113 -8.27 4.51 0.94
CA VAL A 113 -7.86 4.46 2.33
C VAL A 113 -6.63 5.33 2.49
N CYS A 114 -6.67 6.27 3.43
CA CYS A 114 -5.54 7.14 3.76
C CYS A 114 -4.99 6.69 5.12
N PRO A 115 -3.94 5.85 5.14
CA PRO A 115 -3.41 5.36 6.40
C PRO A 115 -2.89 6.52 7.26
N GLY A 116 -3.18 6.46 8.57
CA GLY A 116 -2.79 7.50 9.50
C GLY A 116 -1.31 7.42 9.88
N GLY A 117 -0.86 8.39 10.63
CA GLY A 117 0.52 8.51 11.12
C GLY A 117 0.85 9.94 11.52
N GLY A 118 -0.16 10.81 11.65
CA GLY A 118 0.03 12.22 12.01
C GLY A 118 0.86 12.99 10.98
N PHE A 119 0.86 12.53 9.73
CA PHE A 119 1.66 13.07 8.63
C PHE A 119 3.17 12.91 8.82
N SER A 120 3.61 12.16 9.82
CA SER A 120 5.04 11.89 10.06
C SER A 120 5.48 10.52 9.56
N TYR A 121 4.54 9.59 9.34
CA TYR A 121 4.77 8.30 8.72
C TYR A 121 3.48 7.79 8.08
N VAL A 122 3.57 6.72 7.29
CA VAL A 122 2.41 6.09 6.66
C VAL A 122 2.28 4.66 7.19
N GLY A 123 1.21 4.39 7.94
CA GLY A 123 0.96 3.11 8.59
C GLY A 123 0.27 2.09 7.68
N ALA A 124 0.82 1.81 6.51
CA ALA A 124 0.20 0.96 5.50
C ALA A 124 -0.15 -0.45 5.99
N ILE A 125 0.84 -1.18 6.51
CA ILE A 125 0.63 -2.56 6.98
C ILE A 125 -0.24 -2.62 8.24
N HIS A 126 -0.27 -1.55 9.01
CA HIS A 126 -1.01 -1.49 10.26
C HIS A 126 -2.47 -1.07 10.09
N GLU A 127 -2.77 -0.26 9.08
CA GLU A 127 -4.11 0.30 8.86
C GLU A 127 -4.59 0.16 7.42
N GLY A 128 -3.79 0.64 6.47
CA GLY A 128 -4.22 0.80 5.08
C GLY A 128 -4.57 -0.51 4.39
N PHE A 129 -3.67 -1.47 4.43
CA PHE A 129 -3.85 -2.72 3.71
C PHE A 129 -4.96 -3.58 4.29
N PRO A 130 -5.05 -3.79 5.63
CA PRO A 130 -6.16 -4.57 6.17
C PRO A 130 -7.53 -3.99 5.82
N LEU A 131 -7.70 -2.67 5.90
CA LEU A 131 -8.95 -2.02 5.56
C LEU A 131 -9.25 -2.11 4.05
N ALA A 132 -8.24 -1.86 3.20
CA ALA A 132 -8.41 -1.94 1.76
C ALA A 132 -8.79 -3.36 1.32
N ILE A 133 -8.15 -4.38 1.90
CA ILE A 133 -8.50 -5.78 1.62
C ILE A 133 -9.94 -6.08 2.04
N ALA A 134 -10.35 -5.62 3.23
CA ALA A 134 -11.71 -5.81 3.71
C ALA A 134 -12.73 -5.17 2.77
N LEU A 135 -12.46 -3.96 2.29
CA LEU A 135 -13.32 -3.27 1.34
C LEU A 135 -13.39 -4.02 0.00
N SER A 136 -12.27 -4.56 -0.47
CA SER A 136 -12.25 -5.31 -1.73
C SER A 136 -13.06 -6.61 -1.61
N GLU A 137 -13.04 -7.24 -0.45
CA GLU A 137 -13.86 -8.43 -0.20
C GLU A 137 -15.36 -8.12 -0.19
N MET A 138 -15.73 -6.87 0.10
CA MET A 138 -17.09 -6.37 0.01
C MET A 138 -17.50 -5.97 -1.42
N GLY A 139 -16.59 -6.05 -2.38
CA GLY A 139 -16.83 -5.72 -3.77
C GLY A 139 -16.34 -4.34 -4.23
N TYR A 140 -15.89 -3.50 -3.31
CA TYR A 140 -15.37 -2.17 -3.68
C TYR A 140 -13.97 -2.29 -4.29
N ASN A 141 -13.67 -1.41 -5.23
CA ASN A 141 -12.31 -1.29 -5.76
C ASN A 141 -11.54 -0.38 -4.81
N ALA A 142 -10.70 -0.97 -3.97
CA ALA A 142 -10.07 -0.27 -2.86
C ALA A 142 -8.63 0.11 -3.16
N PHE A 143 -8.28 1.34 -2.83
CA PHE A 143 -6.91 1.84 -2.94
C PHE A 143 -6.41 2.22 -1.54
N SER A 144 -5.13 2.00 -1.30
CA SER A 144 -4.44 2.53 -0.12
C SER A 144 -3.33 3.45 -0.63
N ILE A 145 -3.35 4.70 -0.22
CA ILE A 145 -2.39 5.69 -0.70
C ILE A 145 -1.11 5.69 0.14
N GLN A 146 0.02 5.73 -0.57
CA GLN A 146 1.32 6.08 0.01
C GLN A 146 1.54 7.55 -0.34
N TYR A 147 1.64 8.40 0.68
CA TYR A 147 1.77 9.85 0.50
C TYR A 147 3.03 10.38 1.18
N ARG A 148 3.47 11.58 0.75
CA ARG A 148 4.62 12.24 1.36
C ARG A 148 4.29 12.61 2.80
N THR A 149 5.26 12.43 3.68
CA THR A 149 5.18 12.91 5.06
C THR A 149 5.63 14.38 5.13
N GLY A 150 5.38 15.03 6.26
CA GLY A 150 5.82 16.42 6.46
C GLY A 150 4.71 17.44 6.49
N GLY A 151 3.45 17.02 6.63
CA GLY A 151 2.34 17.92 6.88
C GLY A 151 1.09 17.66 6.06
N ALA A 152 0.00 18.26 6.47
CA ALA A 152 -1.31 18.06 5.86
C ALA A 152 -1.37 18.57 4.40
N GLN A 153 -0.66 19.64 4.09
CA GLN A 153 -0.70 20.23 2.75
C GLN A 153 -0.16 19.26 1.70
N VAL A 154 1.03 18.69 1.93
CA VAL A 154 1.63 17.75 0.97
C VAL A 154 0.80 16.46 0.89
N ALA A 155 0.25 16.00 2.00
CA ALA A 155 -0.62 14.82 2.03
C ALA A 155 -1.89 15.06 1.19
N CYS A 156 -2.50 16.23 1.30
CA CYS A 156 -3.68 16.60 0.51
C CYS A 156 -3.35 16.73 -0.99
N GLU A 157 -2.18 17.26 -1.32
CA GLU A 157 -1.72 17.32 -2.71
C GLU A 157 -1.58 15.92 -3.31
N ASP A 158 -1.00 15.00 -2.55
CA ASP A 158 -0.84 13.61 -3.00
C ASP A 158 -2.18 12.91 -3.14
N LEU A 159 -3.11 13.15 -2.22
CA LEU A 159 -4.46 12.60 -2.32
C LEU A 159 -5.18 13.12 -3.57
N ALA A 160 -5.08 14.43 -3.84
CA ALA A 160 -5.66 15.02 -5.03
C ALA A 160 -5.05 14.41 -6.30
N GLN A 161 -3.74 14.20 -6.31
CA GLN A 161 -3.04 13.57 -7.43
C GLN A 161 -3.49 12.13 -7.63
N ALA A 162 -3.68 11.39 -6.52
CA ALA A 162 -4.17 10.01 -6.57
C ALA A 162 -5.58 9.94 -7.16
N ILE A 163 -6.47 10.83 -6.73
CA ILE A 163 -7.83 10.90 -7.27
C ILE A 163 -7.80 11.21 -8.77
N ASP A 164 -6.99 12.19 -9.18
CA ASP A 164 -6.83 12.53 -10.59
C ASP A 164 -6.32 11.34 -11.40
N PHE A 165 -5.34 10.61 -10.87
CA PHE A 165 -4.82 9.40 -11.52
C PHE A 165 -5.94 8.37 -11.71
N ILE A 166 -6.70 8.08 -10.67
CA ILE A 166 -7.80 7.09 -10.75
C ILE A 166 -8.85 7.52 -11.76
N MET A 167 -9.23 8.81 -11.76
CA MET A 167 -10.24 9.32 -12.69
C MET A 167 -9.77 9.23 -14.13
N ARG A 168 -8.51 9.54 -14.41
CA ARG A 168 -7.96 9.46 -15.77
C ARG A 168 -7.77 8.02 -16.25
N HIS A 169 -7.58 7.06 -15.33
CA HIS A 169 -7.36 5.67 -15.69
C HIS A 169 -8.54 4.76 -15.28
N ALA A 170 -9.71 5.35 -15.04
CA ALA A 170 -10.87 4.62 -14.53
C ALA A 170 -11.31 3.47 -15.44
N GLU A 171 -11.29 3.67 -16.75
CA GLU A 171 -11.64 2.63 -17.70
C GLU A 171 -10.67 1.46 -17.64
N GLU A 172 -9.37 1.75 -17.64
CA GLU A 172 -8.30 0.78 -17.55
C GLU A 172 -8.35 0.02 -16.22
N LEU A 173 -8.63 0.72 -15.12
CA LEU A 173 -8.75 0.14 -13.79
C LEU A 173 -10.09 -0.57 -13.56
N GLN A 174 -11.05 -0.37 -14.45
CA GLN A 174 -12.42 -0.91 -14.34
C GLN A 174 -13.11 -0.46 -13.06
N VAL A 175 -12.99 0.83 -12.73
CA VAL A 175 -13.66 1.43 -11.57
C VAL A 175 -14.69 2.45 -12.04
N SER A 176 -15.78 2.59 -11.29
CA SER A 176 -16.77 3.62 -11.53
C SER A 176 -16.29 4.94 -10.94
N THR A 177 -16.43 6.02 -11.70
CA THR A 177 -16.14 7.39 -11.23
C THR A 177 -17.37 8.07 -10.64
N GLU A 178 -18.49 7.39 -10.67
CA GLU A 178 -19.72 7.86 -10.05
C GLU A 178 -19.74 7.39 -8.59
N ASP A 179 -20.18 8.24 -7.68
CA ASP A 179 -20.37 7.90 -6.26
C ASP A 179 -19.10 7.37 -5.56
N TYR A 180 -17.91 7.94 -5.86
CA TYR A 180 -16.71 7.57 -5.13
C TYR A 180 -16.74 8.08 -3.69
N SER A 181 -16.06 7.36 -2.78
CA SER A 181 -15.92 7.80 -1.40
C SER A 181 -14.46 7.75 -0.93
N LEU A 182 -14.15 8.64 -0.03
CA LEU A 182 -12.83 8.76 0.58
C LEU A 182 -12.79 8.13 1.96
#